data_379800949fa4c46401b5739f4c147c26
#
_entry.id   379800949fa4c46401b5739f4c147c26
#
_cell.length_a   1.000
_cell.length_b   1.000
_cell.length_c   1.000
_cell.angle_alpha   90.00
_cell.angle_beta   90.00
_cell.angle_gamma   90.00
#
_symmetry.space_group_name_H-M   'P 1'
#
loop_
_entity.id
_entity.type
_entity.pdbx_description
1 polymer ?
#
loop_
_entity_poly.entity_id
_entity_poly.type
_entity_poly.pdbx_seq_one_letter_code
_entity_poly.pdbx_strand_id
1 'polypeptide(L)'
;MRRSIQGTAFVALAALGVATAHAAASPFESGVFAELNRFRGDPAGYADVLAAYRPRFEGKLLIGEGGDEIDILTNEGVAAVDEAIRDLRPAKPLARLQWGEVLARAAADHVAAQSRSGAVGHYANGRGPGERATARGGGPYVSEDITYGHHSPASVIQQLLIDDGVPDRGHRYSLLRQEHRYVGVACGPHKIHRTMCVIMMSQTADGSPPPPPVRKPAAKPR
;
A
#
# COMPACT_ATOMS: atom_id res chain seq x y z
N MET A 1 -56.41 22.02 -52.35
CA MET A 1 -55.01 22.12 -51.91
C MET A 1 -54.91 21.79 -50.43
N ARG A 2 -54.45 20.60 -50.09
CA ARG A 2 -54.18 20.17 -48.66
C ARG A 2 -52.67 20.09 -48.44
N ARG A 3 -52.14 20.93 -47.57
CA ARG A 3 -50.74 20.90 -47.19
C ARG A 3 -50.57 19.94 -46.03
N SER A 4 -49.75 18.89 -46.27
CA SER A 4 -49.33 17.94 -45.26
C SER A 4 -48.12 18.53 -44.48
N ILE A 5 -48.21 18.60 -43.14
CA ILE A 5 -47.12 19.01 -42.27
C ILE A 5 -46.50 17.70 -41.72
N GLN A 6 -45.28 17.40 -42.17
CA GLN A 6 -44.51 16.30 -41.61
C GLN A 6 -43.78 16.82 -40.37
N GLY A 7 -44.18 16.34 -39.19
CA GLY A 7 -43.50 16.60 -37.95
C GLY A 7 -42.33 15.62 -37.76
N THR A 8 -41.11 16.12 -37.69
CA THR A 8 -39.90 15.35 -37.40
C THR A 8 -39.78 15.20 -35.88
N ALA A 9 -39.96 13.99 -35.39
CA ALA A 9 -39.75 13.68 -33.96
C ALA A 9 -38.23 13.50 -33.71
N PHE A 10 -37.64 14.37 -32.89
CA PHE A 10 -36.29 14.19 -32.36
C PHE A 10 -36.35 13.25 -31.16
N VAL A 11 -35.79 12.04 -31.29
CA VAL A 11 -35.57 11.15 -30.18
C VAL A 11 -34.25 11.56 -29.50
N ALA A 12 -34.34 12.19 -28.32
CA ALA A 12 -33.19 12.46 -27.48
C ALA A 12 -32.73 11.17 -26.79
N LEU A 13 -31.60 10.64 -27.23
CA LEU A 13 -30.96 9.49 -26.57
C LEU A 13 -30.27 10.00 -25.29
N ALA A 14 -30.89 9.79 -24.13
CA ALA A 14 -30.27 10.06 -22.84
C ALA A 14 -29.20 8.98 -22.58
N ALA A 15 -27.93 9.34 -22.67
CA ALA A 15 -26.83 8.49 -22.25
C ALA A 15 -26.85 8.41 -20.70
N LEU A 16 -27.36 7.31 -20.17
CA LEU A 16 -27.17 6.97 -18.74
C LEU A 16 -25.68 6.65 -18.54
N GLY A 17 -24.94 7.62 -18.01
CA GLY A 17 -23.61 7.40 -17.49
C GLY A 17 -23.68 6.44 -16.30
N VAL A 18 -23.23 5.21 -16.47
CA VAL A 18 -23.03 4.27 -15.36
C VAL A 18 -21.86 4.82 -14.54
N ALA A 19 -22.18 5.56 -13.47
CA ALA A 19 -21.22 5.89 -12.44
C ALA A 19 -20.82 4.55 -11.78
N THR A 20 -19.62 4.06 -12.10
CA THR A 20 -19.04 2.93 -11.38
C THR A 20 -18.82 3.37 -9.93
N ALA A 21 -19.68 2.91 -9.04
CA ALA A 21 -19.48 3.08 -7.61
C ALA A 21 -18.10 2.48 -7.26
N HIS A 22 -17.18 3.33 -6.84
CA HIS A 22 -15.90 2.88 -6.34
C HIS A 22 -16.16 2.20 -4.99
N ALA A 23 -15.74 0.95 -4.86
CA ALA A 23 -15.83 0.27 -3.57
C ALA A 23 -14.95 1.02 -2.57
N ALA A 24 -15.55 1.51 -1.49
CA ALA A 24 -14.80 2.09 -0.39
C ALA A 24 -13.82 1.04 0.17
N ALA A 25 -12.68 1.51 0.72
CA ALA A 25 -11.75 0.63 1.39
C ALA A 25 -12.47 -0.23 2.45
N SER A 26 -12.16 -1.53 2.49
CA SER A 26 -12.70 -2.43 3.51
C SER A 26 -12.26 -1.97 4.91
N PRO A 27 -12.93 -2.41 6.00
CA PRO A 27 -12.48 -2.12 7.35
C PRO A 27 -11.04 -2.56 7.62
N PHE A 28 -10.60 -3.68 7.02
CA PHE A 28 -9.23 -4.17 7.14
C PHE A 28 -8.22 -3.24 6.44
N GLU A 29 -8.48 -2.84 5.20
CA GLU A 29 -7.63 -1.90 4.44
C GLU A 29 -7.58 -0.52 5.10
N SER A 30 -8.70 -0.05 5.63
CA SER A 30 -8.77 1.18 6.43
C SER A 30 -7.92 1.07 7.71
N GLY A 31 -7.92 -0.10 8.34
CA GLY A 31 -7.06 -0.42 9.48
C GLY A 31 -5.58 -0.40 9.13
N VAL A 32 -5.18 -1.00 8.00
CA VAL A 32 -3.79 -0.95 7.50
C VAL A 32 -3.35 0.48 7.20
N PHE A 33 -4.20 1.27 6.56
CA PHE A 33 -3.95 2.69 6.32
C PHE A 33 -3.76 3.49 7.62
N ALA A 34 -4.61 3.23 8.61
CA ALA A 34 -4.51 3.88 9.92
C ALA A 34 -3.22 3.48 10.66
N GLU A 35 -2.86 2.20 10.64
CA GLU A 35 -1.66 1.68 11.30
C GLU A 35 -0.38 2.20 10.63
N LEU A 36 -0.34 2.25 9.29
CA LEU A 36 0.77 2.87 8.56
C LEU A 36 0.95 4.34 8.96
N ASN A 37 -0.14 5.09 9.08
CA ASN A 37 -0.10 6.49 9.52
C ASN A 37 0.25 6.66 11.01
N ARG A 38 -0.13 5.70 11.86
CA ARG A 38 0.31 5.65 13.25
C ARG A 38 1.83 5.47 13.32
N PHE A 39 2.38 4.48 12.61
CA PHE A 39 3.82 4.27 12.50
C PHE A 39 4.55 5.52 11.99
N ARG A 40 4.10 6.11 10.88
CA ARG A 40 4.74 7.30 10.30
C ARG A 40 4.69 8.52 11.22
N GLY A 41 3.63 8.67 11.99
CA GLY A 41 3.48 9.76 12.95
C GLY A 41 4.40 9.65 14.16
N ASP A 42 4.80 8.43 14.54
CA ASP A 42 5.71 8.19 15.67
C ASP A 42 6.53 6.90 15.43
N PRO A 43 7.52 6.94 14.55
CA PRO A 43 8.37 5.77 14.29
C PRO A 43 9.16 5.33 15.54
N ALA A 44 9.61 6.29 16.36
CA ALA A 44 10.36 6.00 17.57
C ALA A 44 9.49 5.26 18.62
N GLY A 45 8.23 5.72 18.82
CA GLY A 45 7.27 5.02 19.66
C GLY A 45 6.83 3.67 19.06
N TYR A 46 6.86 3.53 17.74
CA TYR A 46 6.57 2.23 17.11
C TYR A 46 7.67 1.18 17.38
N ALA A 47 8.89 1.61 17.69
CA ALA A 47 9.92 0.70 18.19
C ALA A 47 9.51 0.01 19.50
N ASP A 48 8.69 0.65 20.36
CA ASP A 48 8.14 0.02 21.56
C ASP A 48 7.08 -1.02 21.22
N VAL A 49 6.31 -0.80 20.15
CA VAL A 49 5.36 -1.81 19.63
C VAL A 49 6.11 -3.07 19.18
N LEU A 50 7.23 -2.90 18.45
CA LEU A 50 8.07 -4.03 18.05
C LEU A 50 8.77 -4.69 19.25
N ALA A 51 9.18 -3.92 20.26
CA ALA A 51 9.75 -4.45 21.48
C ALA A 51 8.74 -5.31 22.27
N ALA A 52 7.45 -4.91 22.28
CA ALA A 52 6.37 -5.72 22.83
C ALA A 52 6.05 -6.97 22.00
N TYR A 53 6.26 -6.92 20.69
CA TYR A 53 6.09 -8.07 19.79
C TYR A 53 7.24 -9.08 19.86
N ARG A 54 8.44 -8.62 20.19
CA ARG A 54 9.68 -9.41 20.27
C ARG A 54 9.57 -10.72 21.09
N PRO A 55 8.89 -10.76 22.28
CA PRO A 55 8.77 -11.99 23.08
C PRO A 55 8.04 -13.15 22.39
N ARG A 56 7.33 -12.89 21.29
CA ARG A 56 6.69 -13.95 20.49
C ARG A 56 7.69 -14.80 19.70
N PHE A 57 8.98 -14.44 19.69
CA PHE A 57 10.00 -15.19 18.97
C PHE A 57 10.76 -16.14 19.87
N GLU A 58 10.81 -17.41 19.52
CA GLU A 58 11.70 -18.43 20.04
C GLU A 58 12.78 -18.70 18.99
N GLY A 59 13.89 -17.95 19.05
CA GLY A 59 14.93 -17.97 18.04
C GLY A 59 14.41 -17.49 16.69
N LYS A 60 14.25 -18.39 15.72
CA LYS A 60 13.68 -18.11 14.40
C LYS A 60 12.18 -18.42 14.29
N LEU A 61 11.60 -19.02 15.31
CA LEU A 61 10.18 -19.37 15.31
C LEU A 61 9.37 -18.21 15.88
N LEU A 62 8.47 -17.66 15.11
CA LEU A 62 7.44 -16.73 15.56
C LEU A 62 6.23 -17.55 16.03
N ILE A 63 5.91 -17.47 17.31
CA ILE A 63 4.81 -18.20 17.93
C ILE A 63 3.50 -17.48 17.65
N GLY A 64 2.52 -18.23 17.15
CA GLY A 64 1.14 -17.76 16.96
C GLY A 64 0.45 -17.51 18.29
N GLU A 65 -0.42 -16.50 18.38
CA GLU A 65 -1.16 -16.14 19.60
C GLU A 65 -2.42 -16.99 19.82
N GLY A 66 -2.57 -18.08 19.07
CA GLY A 66 -3.74 -18.98 19.13
C GLY A 66 -4.79 -18.63 18.08
N GLY A 67 -5.95 -19.30 18.13
CA GLY A 67 -6.98 -19.20 17.09
C GLY A 67 -6.50 -19.80 15.77
N ASP A 68 -6.60 -19.03 14.68
CA ASP A 68 -6.15 -19.44 13.34
C ASP A 68 -4.69 -19.06 13.04
N GLU A 69 -3.98 -18.43 13.98
CA GLU A 69 -2.56 -18.13 13.84
C GLU A 69 -1.73 -19.41 13.98
N ILE A 70 -0.79 -19.56 13.06
CA ILE A 70 0.16 -20.68 13.04
C ILE A 70 1.55 -20.15 13.40
N ASP A 71 2.39 -21.02 13.97
CA ASP A 71 3.79 -20.72 14.14
C ASP A 71 4.47 -20.54 12.79
N ILE A 72 5.31 -19.51 12.66
CA ILE A 72 5.99 -19.19 11.41
C ILE A 72 7.50 -19.30 11.61
N LEU A 73 8.15 -20.17 10.84
CA LEU A 73 9.59 -20.21 10.76
C LEU A 73 10.08 -19.03 9.91
N THR A 74 10.74 -18.08 10.55
CA THR A 74 11.30 -16.88 9.91
C THR A 74 12.74 -17.14 9.43
N ASN A 75 13.30 -16.25 8.63
CA ASN A 75 14.65 -16.40 8.09
C ASN A 75 15.73 -16.00 9.12
N GLU A 76 15.53 -14.87 9.79
CA GLU A 76 16.50 -14.24 10.69
C GLU A 76 16.04 -14.26 12.15
N GLY A 77 14.74 -14.41 12.37
CA GLY A 77 14.15 -14.48 13.69
C GLY A 77 14.20 -13.16 14.45
N VAL A 78 14.40 -13.26 15.75
CA VAL A 78 14.45 -12.11 16.64
C VAL A 78 15.52 -11.08 16.27
N ALA A 79 16.56 -11.46 15.54
CA ALA A 79 17.61 -10.55 15.12
C ALA A 79 17.10 -9.45 14.17
N ALA A 80 16.18 -9.78 13.24
CA ALA A 80 15.55 -8.80 12.37
C ALA A 80 14.65 -7.83 13.14
N VAL A 81 13.97 -8.32 14.19
CA VAL A 81 13.16 -7.48 15.09
C VAL A 81 14.03 -6.49 15.84
N ASP A 82 15.14 -6.98 16.43
CA ASP A 82 16.10 -6.14 17.17
C ASP A 82 16.74 -5.07 16.26
N GLU A 83 17.01 -5.41 15.02
CA GLU A 83 17.49 -4.45 14.02
C GLU A 83 16.43 -3.39 13.72
N ALA A 84 15.19 -3.78 13.44
CA ALA A 84 14.10 -2.85 13.19
C ALA A 84 13.90 -1.88 14.37
N ILE A 85 13.93 -2.37 15.61
CA ILE A 85 13.86 -1.54 16.82
C ILE A 85 15.00 -0.52 16.85
N ARG A 86 16.25 -0.93 16.56
CA ARG A 86 17.40 0.00 16.55
C ARG A 86 17.25 1.08 15.49
N ASP A 87 16.78 0.74 14.30
CA ASP A 87 16.60 1.68 13.18
C ASP A 87 15.48 2.68 13.45
N LEU A 88 14.40 2.25 14.10
CA LEU A 88 13.25 3.10 14.37
C LEU A 88 13.47 4.07 15.55
N ARG A 89 14.29 3.70 16.55
CA ARG A 89 14.53 4.54 17.73
C ARG A 89 14.97 5.99 17.41
N PRO A 90 15.92 6.25 16.48
CA PRO A 90 16.31 7.59 16.10
C PRO A 90 15.43 8.22 15.02
N ALA A 91 14.46 7.49 14.45
CA ALA A 91 13.67 7.98 13.33
C ALA A 91 12.73 9.10 13.77
N LYS A 92 12.60 10.11 12.90
CA LYS A 92 11.75 11.28 13.17
C LYS A 92 10.35 11.06 12.62
N PRO A 93 9.34 11.69 13.22
CA PRO A 93 7.98 11.71 12.67
C PRO A 93 7.95 12.14 11.21
N LEU A 94 7.11 11.48 10.43
CA LEU A 94 6.88 11.71 9.02
C LEU A 94 5.49 12.29 8.79
N ALA A 95 5.31 12.96 7.66
CA ALA A 95 3.99 13.44 7.26
C ALA A 95 3.02 12.25 7.10
N ARG A 96 1.78 12.46 7.55
CA ARG A 96 0.70 11.50 7.31
C ARG A 96 0.45 11.36 5.81
N LEU A 97 0.22 10.14 5.38
CA LEU A 97 -0.20 9.83 4.02
C LEU A 97 -1.70 10.10 3.87
N GLN A 98 -2.08 10.55 2.69
CA GLN A 98 -3.48 10.66 2.26
C GLN A 98 -3.85 9.45 1.41
N TRP A 99 -5.15 9.12 1.36
CA TRP A 99 -5.62 8.04 0.52
C TRP A 99 -5.54 8.42 -0.96
N GLY A 100 -4.96 7.55 -1.78
CA GLY A 100 -4.85 7.66 -3.23
C GLY A 100 -5.72 6.61 -3.92
N GLU A 101 -6.84 7.03 -4.48
CA GLU A 101 -7.81 6.11 -5.08
C GLU A 101 -7.26 5.34 -6.28
N VAL A 102 -6.45 5.98 -7.12
CA VAL A 102 -5.78 5.33 -8.25
C VAL A 102 -4.79 4.28 -7.76
N LEU A 103 -4.03 4.60 -6.71
CA LEU A 103 -3.07 3.70 -6.09
C LEU A 103 -3.78 2.47 -5.49
N ALA A 104 -4.90 2.68 -4.80
CA ALA A 104 -5.69 1.60 -4.21
C ALA A 104 -6.26 0.65 -5.30
N ARG A 105 -6.77 1.20 -6.40
CA ARG A 105 -7.24 0.37 -7.52
C ARG A 105 -6.13 -0.41 -8.20
N ALA A 106 -4.95 0.19 -8.38
CA ALA A 106 -3.79 -0.49 -8.94
C ALA A 106 -3.26 -1.60 -8.01
N ALA A 107 -3.31 -1.38 -6.69
CA ALA A 107 -3.03 -2.41 -5.69
C ALA A 107 -4.05 -3.56 -5.75
N ALA A 108 -5.36 -3.25 -5.89
CA ALA A 108 -6.41 -4.25 -6.02
C ALA A 108 -6.27 -5.12 -7.27
N ASP A 109 -5.79 -4.56 -8.39
CA ASP A 109 -5.47 -5.34 -9.60
C ASP A 109 -4.40 -6.40 -9.33
N HIS A 110 -3.41 -6.06 -8.52
CA HIS A 110 -2.35 -7.00 -8.18
C HIS A 110 -2.84 -8.11 -7.25
N VAL A 111 -3.62 -7.76 -6.22
CA VAL A 111 -4.29 -8.72 -5.35
C VAL A 111 -5.14 -9.69 -6.19
N ALA A 112 -5.97 -9.18 -7.10
CA ALA A 112 -6.82 -10.00 -7.95
C ALA A 112 -6.02 -10.95 -8.86
N ALA A 113 -4.85 -10.49 -9.37
CA ALA A 113 -3.98 -11.27 -10.24
C ALA A 113 -3.27 -12.41 -9.48
N GLN A 114 -2.81 -12.16 -8.25
CA GLN A 114 -2.05 -13.15 -7.47
C GLN A 114 -2.93 -14.06 -6.61
N SER A 115 -4.10 -13.60 -6.21
CA SER A 115 -5.04 -14.34 -5.35
C SER A 115 -5.26 -15.80 -5.78
N ARG A 116 -5.51 -16.02 -7.07
CA ARG A 116 -5.81 -17.35 -7.63
C ARG A 116 -4.58 -18.12 -8.11
N SER A 117 -3.59 -17.40 -8.63
CA SER A 117 -2.36 -18.03 -9.14
C SER A 117 -1.46 -18.55 -8.03
N GLY A 118 -1.45 -17.86 -6.89
CA GLY A 118 -0.49 -18.09 -5.81
C GLY A 118 0.91 -17.56 -6.14
N ALA A 119 1.06 -16.76 -7.21
CA ALA A 119 2.31 -16.10 -7.54
C ALA A 119 2.65 -15.04 -6.49
N VAL A 120 3.93 -14.74 -6.33
CA VAL A 120 4.47 -13.73 -5.41
C VAL A 120 5.31 -12.70 -6.17
N GLY A 121 5.62 -11.56 -5.52
CA GLY A 121 6.44 -10.50 -6.07
C GLY A 121 5.62 -9.44 -6.82
N HIS A 122 6.32 -8.48 -7.42
CA HIS A 122 5.74 -7.22 -7.91
C HIS A 122 5.13 -7.30 -9.32
N TYR A 123 5.35 -8.38 -10.06
CA TYR A 123 4.86 -8.56 -11.43
C TYR A 123 3.76 -9.61 -11.52
N ALA A 124 2.69 -9.28 -12.21
CA ALA A 124 1.64 -10.23 -12.56
C ALA A 124 1.04 -9.88 -13.92
N ASN A 125 0.78 -10.89 -14.76
CA ASN A 125 0.24 -10.70 -16.12
C ASN A 125 1.08 -9.71 -16.96
N GLY A 126 2.41 -9.72 -16.82
CA GLY A 126 3.33 -8.84 -17.51
C GLY A 126 3.32 -7.39 -17.09
N ARG A 127 2.67 -7.05 -15.96
CA ARG A 127 2.56 -5.68 -15.45
C ARG A 127 3.19 -5.54 -14.07
N GLY A 128 4.05 -4.55 -13.93
CA GLY A 128 4.56 -4.06 -12.65
C GLY A 128 3.67 -2.98 -12.04
N PRO A 129 4.06 -2.42 -10.87
CA PRO A 129 3.24 -1.43 -10.16
C PRO A 129 2.98 -0.15 -10.98
N GLY A 130 3.98 0.37 -11.69
CA GLY A 130 3.81 1.58 -12.53
C GLY A 130 2.84 1.36 -13.69
N GLU A 131 2.90 0.21 -14.37
CA GLU A 131 1.97 -0.12 -15.45
C GLU A 131 0.53 -0.31 -14.94
N ARG A 132 0.36 -0.84 -13.72
CA ARG A 132 -0.96 -0.96 -13.09
C ARG A 132 -1.54 0.42 -12.76
N ALA A 133 -0.74 1.32 -12.15
CA ALA A 133 -1.17 2.69 -11.86
C ALA A 133 -1.55 3.44 -13.15
N THR A 134 -0.74 3.34 -14.20
CA THR A 134 -1.01 3.94 -15.51
C THR A 134 -2.30 3.39 -16.12
N ALA A 135 -2.54 2.08 -16.04
CA ALA A 135 -3.77 1.46 -16.53
C ALA A 135 -5.03 1.95 -15.77
N ARG A 136 -4.87 2.51 -14.57
CA ARG A 136 -5.95 3.12 -13.77
C ARG A 136 -6.07 4.63 -13.95
N GLY A 137 -5.37 5.20 -14.92
CA GLY A 137 -5.42 6.63 -15.27
C GLY A 137 -4.44 7.49 -14.48
N GLY A 138 -3.46 6.88 -13.83
CA GLY A 138 -2.38 7.56 -13.13
C GLY A 138 -1.06 7.55 -13.88
N GLY A 139 0.04 7.66 -13.13
CA GLY A 139 1.41 7.62 -13.64
C GLY A 139 2.27 6.52 -13.01
N PRO A 140 3.49 6.29 -13.55
CA PRO A 140 4.36 5.21 -13.13
C PRO A 140 5.23 5.51 -11.90
N TYR A 141 5.11 6.71 -11.29
CA TYR A 141 5.96 7.14 -10.18
C TYR A 141 5.42 6.65 -8.84
N VAL A 142 5.47 5.34 -8.66
CA VAL A 142 4.95 4.63 -7.48
C VAL A 142 6.02 3.72 -6.90
N SER A 143 5.94 3.47 -5.58
CA SER A 143 6.57 2.34 -4.90
C SER A 143 5.49 1.35 -4.48
N GLU A 144 5.88 0.10 -4.28
CA GLU A 144 4.98 -0.95 -3.86
C GLU A 144 5.64 -1.83 -2.83
N ASP A 145 4.95 -2.06 -1.72
CA ASP A 145 5.31 -3.03 -0.71
C ASP A 145 4.22 -4.11 -0.65
N ILE A 146 4.62 -5.38 -0.53
CA ILE A 146 3.71 -6.52 -0.52
C ILE A 146 3.99 -7.37 0.72
N THR A 147 2.93 -7.79 1.40
CA THR A 147 3.00 -8.73 2.51
C THR A 147 2.10 -9.92 2.28
N TYR A 148 2.47 -11.06 2.85
CA TYR A 148 1.74 -12.31 2.75
C TYR A 148 1.55 -12.94 4.14
N GLY A 149 0.42 -13.64 4.36
CA GLY A 149 0.18 -14.43 5.57
C GLY A 149 -0.14 -13.63 6.85
N HIS A 150 -0.52 -12.35 6.72
CA HIS A 150 -0.87 -11.49 7.84
C HIS A 150 -2.30 -11.76 8.35
N HIS A 151 -2.56 -11.42 9.63
CA HIS A 151 -3.84 -11.65 10.29
C HIS A 151 -4.52 -10.38 10.80
N SER A 152 -3.77 -9.29 10.95
CA SER A 152 -4.27 -8.01 11.44
C SER A 152 -3.61 -6.83 10.73
N PRO A 153 -4.22 -5.64 10.74
CA PRO A 153 -3.59 -4.43 10.22
C PRO A 153 -2.21 -4.16 10.83
N ALA A 154 -2.04 -4.43 12.12
CA ALA A 154 -0.76 -4.28 12.80
C ALA A 154 0.29 -5.26 12.26
N SER A 155 -0.06 -6.54 12.05
CA SER A 155 0.87 -7.54 11.53
C SER A 155 1.34 -7.23 10.11
N VAL A 156 0.51 -6.57 9.27
CA VAL A 156 0.91 -6.08 7.94
C VAL A 156 2.08 -5.10 8.05
N ILE A 157 1.96 -4.10 8.91
CA ILE A 157 2.99 -3.06 9.06
C ILE A 157 4.22 -3.60 9.80
N GLN A 158 4.03 -4.42 10.83
CA GLN A 158 5.13 -5.07 11.56
C GLN A 158 5.98 -5.95 10.63
N GLN A 159 5.36 -6.77 9.77
CA GLN A 159 6.05 -7.62 8.82
C GLN A 159 6.95 -6.79 7.87
N LEU A 160 6.44 -5.70 7.30
CA LEU A 160 7.19 -4.81 6.41
C LEU A 160 8.31 -4.04 7.13
N LEU A 161 8.13 -3.72 8.43
CA LEU A 161 9.15 -3.04 9.22
C LEU A 161 10.24 -3.99 9.70
N ILE A 162 9.89 -5.20 10.12
CA ILE A 162 10.86 -6.23 10.50
C ILE A 162 11.65 -6.66 9.27
N ASP A 163 10.96 -6.85 8.16
CA ASP A 163 11.51 -7.12 6.83
C ASP A 163 12.44 -8.35 6.82
N ASP A 164 11.99 -9.42 7.50
CA ASP A 164 12.72 -10.67 7.69
C ASP A 164 13.05 -11.33 6.35
N GLY A 165 14.32 -11.67 6.14
CA GLY A 165 14.80 -12.31 4.91
C GLY A 165 15.00 -11.35 3.73
N VAL A 166 14.89 -10.03 3.94
CA VAL A 166 15.17 -8.99 2.93
C VAL A 166 16.41 -8.20 3.35
N PRO A 167 17.60 -8.55 2.85
CA PRO A 167 18.87 -8.03 3.40
C PRO A 167 19.06 -6.52 3.32
N ASP A 168 18.46 -5.87 2.32
CA ASP A 168 18.51 -4.40 2.13
C ASP A 168 17.41 -3.63 2.85
N ARG A 169 16.52 -4.34 3.54
CA ARG A 169 15.37 -3.77 4.27
C ARG A 169 14.53 -2.83 3.40
N GLY A 170 14.34 -3.21 2.14
CA GLY A 170 13.69 -2.38 1.13
C GLY A 170 12.30 -1.90 1.53
N HIS A 171 11.47 -2.76 2.16
CA HIS A 171 10.13 -2.38 2.61
C HIS A 171 10.19 -1.41 3.80
N ARG A 172 11.05 -1.66 4.81
CA ARG A 172 11.23 -0.73 5.94
C ARG A 172 11.60 0.67 5.46
N TYR A 173 12.58 0.79 4.55
CA TYR A 173 12.99 2.09 4.02
C TYR A 173 11.94 2.71 3.10
N SER A 174 11.17 1.91 2.38
CA SER A 174 10.03 2.39 1.59
C SER A 174 8.98 3.06 2.49
N LEU A 175 8.60 2.40 3.60
CA LEU A 175 7.64 2.96 4.57
C LEU A 175 8.16 4.24 5.27
N LEU A 176 9.48 4.38 5.43
CA LEU A 176 10.14 5.54 6.04
C LEU A 176 10.43 6.68 5.04
N ARG A 177 10.14 6.52 3.75
CA ARG A 177 10.45 7.52 2.74
C ARG A 177 9.67 8.81 2.98
N GLN A 178 10.40 9.93 3.09
CA GLN A 178 9.83 11.25 3.43
C GLN A 178 9.01 11.86 2.30
N GLU A 179 9.31 11.49 1.06
CA GLU A 179 8.66 12.04 -0.13
C GLU A 179 7.25 11.52 -0.35
N HIS A 180 6.91 10.36 0.19
CA HIS A 180 5.57 9.81 0.06
C HIS A 180 4.54 10.71 0.72
N ARG A 181 3.42 10.95 0.01
CA ARG A 181 2.29 11.78 0.44
C ARG A 181 0.96 11.04 0.34
N TYR A 182 0.91 10.05 -0.56
CA TYR A 182 -0.31 9.29 -0.84
C TYR A 182 -0.04 7.80 -0.78
N VAL A 183 -1.08 7.06 -0.41
CA VAL A 183 -1.06 5.60 -0.34
C VAL A 183 -2.39 5.03 -0.77
N GLY A 184 -2.34 3.91 -1.46
CA GLY A 184 -3.49 3.04 -1.70
C GLY A 184 -3.18 1.65 -1.16
N VAL A 185 -4.14 1.05 -0.49
CA VAL A 185 -4.03 -0.29 0.10
C VAL A 185 -5.09 -1.18 -0.50
N ALA A 186 -4.71 -2.40 -0.85
CA ALA A 186 -5.64 -3.47 -1.16
C ALA A 186 -5.17 -4.77 -0.50
N CYS A 187 -6.12 -5.49 0.09
CA CYS A 187 -5.87 -6.76 0.74
C CYS A 187 -6.87 -7.82 0.25
N GLY A 188 -6.47 -9.09 0.29
CA GLY A 188 -7.34 -10.17 -0.15
C GLY A 188 -6.76 -11.55 0.11
N PRO A 189 -7.49 -12.60 -0.30
CA PRO A 189 -7.02 -13.97 -0.15
C PRO A 189 -5.83 -14.25 -1.06
N HIS A 190 -4.95 -15.14 -0.63
CA HIS A 190 -3.84 -15.66 -1.43
C HIS A 190 -3.78 -17.17 -1.35
N LYS A 191 -3.72 -17.84 -2.51
CA LYS A 191 -3.86 -19.30 -2.62
C LYS A 191 -2.85 -20.08 -1.75
N ILE A 192 -1.61 -19.60 -1.64
CA ILE A 192 -0.55 -20.28 -0.89
C ILE A 192 -0.42 -19.70 0.52
N HIS A 193 -0.43 -18.38 0.65
CA HIS A 193 -0.16 -17.69 1.91
C HIS A 193 -1.42 -17.27 2.66
N ARG A 194 -2.63 -17.74 2.27
CA ARG A 194 -3.94 -17.45 2.85
C ARG A 194 -4.38 -16.00 2.60
N THR A 195 -3.53 -15.04 2.89
CA THR A 195 -3.78 -13.60 2.73
C THR A 195 -2.62 -12.88 2.07
N MET A 196 -2.88 -11.73 1.47
CA MET A 196 -1.89 -10.78 1.00
C MET A 196 -2.40 -9.35 1.15
N CYS A 197 -1.50 -8.40 1.31
CA CYS A 197 -1.77 -6.97 1.15
C CYS A 197 -0.75 -6.33 0.22
N VAL A 198 -1.22 -5.40 -0.57
CA VAL A 198 -0.43 -4.54 -1.46
C VAL A 198 -0.59 -3.11 -1.00
N ILE A 199 0.51 -2.44 -0.73
CA ILE A 199 0.58 -1.05 -0.31
C ILE A 199 1.32 -0.29 -1.40
N MET A 200 0.61 0.54 -2.16
CA MET A 200 1.22 1.40 -3.18
C MET A 200 1.34 2.83 -2.66
N MET A 201 2.53 3.41 -2.77
CA MET A 201 2.79 4.77 -2.29
C MET A 201 3.35 5.66 -3.39
N SER A 202 3.09 6.97 -3.28
CA SER A 202 3.57 7.97 -4.23
C SER A 202 3.66 9.36 -3.59
N GLN A 203 4.36 10.26 -4.27
CA GLN A 203 4.37 11.69 -3.97
C GLN A 203 3.09 12.39 -4.41
N THR A 204 2.37 11.83 -5.37
CA THR A 204 1.12 12.36 -5.95
C THR A 204 -0.03 11.37 -5.76
N ALA A 205 -1.26 11.84 -5.80
CA ALA A 205 -2.45 11.04 -5.50
C ALA A 205 -2.66 9.85 -6.46
N ASP A 206 -2.06 9.92 -7.63
CA ASP A 206 -2.26 8.99 -8.73
C ASP A 206 -0.97 8.39 -9.32
N GLY A 207 0.22 8.74 -8.74
CA GLY A 207 1.50 8.30 -9.29
C GLY A 207 2.00 9.10 -10.50
N SER A 208 1.37 10.24 -10.82
CA SER A 208 1.91 11.18 -11.81
C SER A 208 3.27 11.74 -11.39
N PRO A 209 4.07 12.27 -12.32
CA PRO A 209 5.34 12.90 -11.96
C PRO A 209 5.14 13.98 -10.89
N PRO A 210 5.97 14.02 -9.84
CA PRO A 210 5.89 15.10 -8.87
C PRO A 210 6.19 16.45 -9.53
N PRO A 211 5.60 17.55 -9.03
CA PRO A 211 5.90 18.87 -9.55
C PRO A 211 7.40 19.16 -9.40
N PRO A 212 7.98 19.93 -10.33
CA PRO A 212 9.39 20.31 -10.24
C PRO A 212 9.65 21.06 -8.93
N PRO A 213 10.83 20.87 -8.31
CA PRO A 213 11.15 21.56 -7.07
C PRO A 213 11.06 23.08 -7.24
N VAL A 214 10.34 23.73 -6.33
CA VAL A 214 10.26 25.20 -6.30
C VAL A 214 11.67 25.75 -6.07
N ARG A 215 12.24 26.40 -7.08
CA ARG A 215 13.54 27.10 -6.93
C ARG A 215 13.38 28.19 -5.87
N LYS A 216 14.07 28.04 -4.76
CA LYS A 216 14.19 29.15 -3.80
C LYS A 216 14.81 30.36 -4.56
N PRO A 217 14.26 31.56 -4.42
CA PRO A 217 14.90 32.77 -4.98
C PRO A 217 16.35 32.82 -4.51
N ALA A 218 17.27 33.09 -5.43
CA ALA A 218 18.67 33.32 -5.05
C ALA A 218 18.71 34.44 -4.01
N ALA A 219 19.41 34.19 -2.89
CA ALA A 219 19.62 35.21 -1.89
C ALA A 219 20.31 36.41 -2.58
N LYS A 220 19.71 37.60 -2.44
CA LYS A 220 20.36 38.82 -2.95
C LYS A 220 21.74 38.94 -2.30
N PRO A 221 22.81 39.20 -3.08
CA PRO A 221 24.10 39.48 -2.49
C PRO A 221 23.98 40.75 -1.63
N ARG A 222 24.57 40.67 -0.42
CA ARG A 222 24.68 41.84 0.49
C ARG A 222 25.67 42.83 -0.03
#